data_dffaf1346064fb5a9bd4e80372cc7d5a
#
_entry.id   dffaf1346064fb5a9bd4e80372cc7d5a
#
_cell.length_a   1.000
_cell.length_b   1.000
_cell.length_c   1.000
_cell.angle_alpha   90.00
_cell.angle_beta   90.00
_cell.angle_gamma   90.00
#
_symmetry.space_group_name_H-M   'P 1'
#
loop_
_entity.id
_entity.type
_entity.pdbx_description
1 polymer ?
#
loop_
_entity_poly.entity_id
_entity_poly.type
_entity_poly.pdbx_seq_one_letter_code
_entity_poly.pdbx_strand_id
1 'polypeptide(L)'
;MTRILLVSGSTREGSLHTAALRTAARFAPADVTTVVYLGLRDLPAFVPGEQPWSEPVAALRHEVVAADALLFSTPEYAGSLPGSLKNLLDWLVDGGELDGKPAAWLSVVAPGKDEGALATLQTALEHGSARVLRSACIRIPLSLETVDVQGIVEDPRLHLALQDMLRAFTWSLAVAREARRQPSWQAYSSVYPVVLRSDRRSLGRGGS
;
A
#
# COMPACT_ATOMS: atom_id res chain seq x y z
N MET A 1 8.17 7.51 -13.23
CA MET A 1 6.77 7.86 -12.95
C MET A 1 6.26 6.87 -11.94
N THR A 2 5.61 7.30 -10.87
CA THR A 2 5.08 6.43 -9.81
C THR A 2 3.62 6.10 -10.11
N ARG A 3 3.27 4.81 -10.15
CA ARG A 3 1.90 4.33 -10.39
C ARG A 3 1.24 3.93 -9.07
N ILE A 4 0.11 4.54 -8.73
CA ILE A 4 -0.66 4.23 -7.52
C ILE A 4 -2.03 3.68 -7.92
N LEU A 5 -2.38 2.49 -7.42
CA LEU A 5 -3.71 1.93 -7.58
C LEU A 5 -4.61 2.39 -6.42
N LEU A 6 -5.73 2.99 -6.75
CA LEU A 6 -6.72 3.52 -5.82
C LEU A 6 -7.87 2.52 -5.70
N VAL A 7 -8.08 1.97 -4.52
CA VAL A 7 -9.06 0.88 -4.27
C VAL A 7 -10.15 1.38 -3.34
N SER A 8 -11.37 1.54 -3.87
CA SER A 8 -12.55 1.82 -3.07
C SER A 8 -13.14 0.52 -2.50
N GLY A 9 -13.36 0.46 -1.19
CA GLY A 9 -14.08 -0.65 -0.56
C GLY A 9 -15.60 -0.57 -0.73
N SER A 10 -16.11 0.52 -1.29
CA SER A 10 -17.53 0.72 -1.50
C SER A 10 -17.96 0.28 -2.90
N THR A 11 -18.99 -0.54 -2.96
CA THR A 11 -19.67 -0.91 -4.21
C THR A 11 -20.87 -0.01 -4.52
N ARG A 12 -21.20 0.96 -3.64
CA ARG A 12 -22.33 1.87 -3.85
C ARG A 12 -21.97 2.97 -4.85
N GLU A 13 -22.86 3.25 -5.78
CA GLU A 13 -22.79 4.43 -6.64
C GLU A 13 -22.89 5.71 -5.78
N GLY A 14 -22.14 6.77 -6.15
CA GLY A 14 -22.09 8.01 -5.39
C GLY A 14 -21.44 7.87 -4.01
N SER A 15 -20.59 6.87 -3.82
CA SER A 15 -19.84 6.69 -2.57
C SER A 15 -18.84 7.82 -2.33
N LEU A 16 -18.87 8.40 -1.13
CA LEU A 16 -17.91 9.42 -0.70
C LEU A 16 -16.46 8.88 -0.71
N HIS A 17 -16.25 7.61 -0.40
CA HIS A 17 -14.94 6.96 -0.48
C HIS A 17 -14.42 6.92 -1.92
N THR A 18 -15.29 6.57 -2.87
CA THR A 18 -14.93 6.56 -4.30
C THR A 18 -14.71 7.98 -4.81
N ALA A 19 -15.52 8.96 -4.40
CA ALA A 19 -15.35 10.36 -4.75
C ALA A 19 -14.01 10.92 -4.25
N ALA A 20 -13.62 10.63 -3.01
CA ALA A 20 -12.33 11.04 -2.46
C ALA A 20 -11.14 10.44 -3.23
N LEU A 21 -11.23 9.18 -3.66
CA LEU A 21 -10.20 8.55 -4.49
C LEU A 21 -10.15 9.14 -5.92
N ARG A 22 -11.29 9.46 -6.51
CA ARG A 22 -11.34 10.20 -7.79
C ARG A 22 -10.71 11.58 -7.67
N THR A 23 -10.94 12.24 -6.53
CA THR A 23 -10.30 13.52 -6.21
C THR A 23 -8.79 13.36 -6.09
N ALA A 24 -8.30 12.30 -5.44
CA ALA A 24 -6.88 11.97 -5.40
C ALA A 24 -6.30 11.77 -6.80
N ALA A 25 -7.03 11.11 -7.70
CA ALA A 25 -6.62 10.94 -9.09
C ALA A 25 -6.56 12.27 -9.84
N ARG A 26 -7.55 13.15 -9.65
CA ARG A 26 -7.64 14.46 -10.31
C ARG A 26 -6.52 15.41 -9.92
N PHE A 27 -6.08 15.37 -8.65
CA PHE A 27 -5.08 16.26 -8.08
C PHE A 27 -3.70 15.60 -7.91
N ALA A 28 -3.48 14.46 -8.57
CA ALA A 28 -2.19 13.78 -8.54
C ALA A 28 -1.08 14.67 -9.14
N PRO A 29 0.13 14.73 -8.52
CA PRO A 29 1.28 15.40 -9.10
C PRO A 29 1.66 14.84 -10.47
N ALA A 30 2.32 15.63 -11.30
CA ALA A 30 2.67 15.26 -12.70
C ALA A 30 3.58 14.02 -12.81
N ASP A 31 4.32 13.68 -11.77
CA ASP A 31 5.18 12.49 -11.69
C ASP A 31 4.46 11.25 -11.11
N VAL A 32 3.17 11.38 -10.78
CA VAL A 32 2.33 10.31 -10.25
C VAL A 32 1.22 9.97 -11.25
N THR A 33 1.12 8.70 -11.61
CA THR A 33 -0.02 8.14 -12.36
C THR A 33 -0.92 7.40 -11.39
N THR A 34 -2.22 7.66 -11.44
CA THR A 34 -3.20 6.97 -10.60
C THR A 34 -4.20 6.21 -11.44
N VAL A 35 -4.62 5.05 -10.95
CA VAL A 35 -5.69 4.25 -11.55
C VAL A 35 -6.71 3.92 -10.47
N VAL A 36 -7.98 4.23 -10.71
CA VAL A 36 -9.07 3.83 -9.81
C VAL A 36 -9.54 2.43 -10.21
N TYR A 37 -9.43 1.47 -9.30
CA TYR A 37 -9.92 0.11 -9.52
C TYR A 37 -11.44 0.07 -9.42
N LEU A 38 -12.11 -0.31 -10.49
CA LEU A 38 -13.57 -0.33 -10.59
C LEU A 38 -14.16 -1.74 -10.59
N GLY A 39 -13.33 -2.80 -10.67
CA GLY A 39 -13.76 -4.19 -10.81
C GLY A 39 -14.17 -4.89 -9.51
N LEU A 40 -14.38 -4.18 -8.40
CA LEU A 40 -14.66 -4.79 -7.10
C LEU A 40 -15.94 -5.65 -7.08
N ARG A 41 -16.94 -5.29 -7.90
CA ARG A 41 -18.22 -6.02 -8.01
C ARG A 41 -18.11 -7.29 -8.85
N ASP A 42 -17.11 -7.36 -9.72
CA ASP A 42 -16.96 -8.41 -10.72
C ASP A 42 -16.13 -9.61 -10.20
N LEU A 43 -15.51 -9.43 -9.03
CA LEU A 43 -14.71 -10.48 -8.42
C LEU A 43 -15.59 -11.62 -7.91
N PRO A 44 -15.36 -12.86 -8.33
CA PRO A 44 -16.03 -14.02 -7.75
C PRO A 44 -15.64 -14.20 -6.27
N ALA A 45 -16.40 -14.99 -5.53
CA ALA A 45 -16.03 -15.38 -4.19
C ALA A 45 -14.65 -16.07 -4.19
N PHE A 46 -13.79 -15.71 -3.25
CA PHE A 46 -12.46 -16.28 -3.14
C PHE A 46 -12.52 -17.78 -2.86
N VAL A 47 -11.75 -18.54 -3.61
CA VAL A 47 -11.52 -19.98 -3.40
C VAL A 47 -10.01 -20.20 -3.31
N PRO A 48 -9.49 -20.67 -2.16
CA PRO A 48 -8.05 -20.89 -1.98
C PRO A 48 -7.48 -21.83 -3.04
N GLY A 49 -6.36 -21.42 -3.66
CA GLY A 49 -5.64 -22.23 -4.64
C GLY A 49 -6.36 -22.43 -5.97
N GLU A 50 -7.46 -21.72 -6.25
CA GLU A 50 -8.18 -21.84 -7.52
C GLU A 50 -7.30 -21.42 -8.71
N GLN A 51 -7.22 -22.33 -9.69
CA GLN A 51 -6.56 -22.08 -10.98
C GLN A 51 -7.25 -22.86 -12.11
N PRO A 52 -7.31 -22.35 -13.35
CA PRO A 52 -6.86 -20.99 -13.74
C PRO A 52 -7.75 -19.90 -13.13
N TRP A 53 -7.18 -18.73 -12.89
CA TRP A 53 -7.95 -17.60 -12.38
C TRP A 53 -8.97 -17.12 -13.39
N SER A 54 -10.13 -16.68 -12.90
CA SER A 54 -11.12 -15.98 -13.72
C SER A 54 -10.53 -14.65 -14.24
N GLU A 55 -11.07 -14.16 -15.36
CA GLU A 55 -10.62 -12.89 -15.96
C GLU A 55 -10.60 -11.70 -14.97
N PRO A 56 -11.65 -11.46 -14.15
CA PRO A 56 -11.63 -10.38 -13.17
C PRO A 56 -10.51 -10.51 -12.12
N VAL A 57 -10.21 -11.73 -11.67
CA VAL A 57 -9.11 -11.99 -10.71
C VAL A 57 -7.76 -11.75 -11.36
N ALA A 58 -7.56 -12.26 -12.58
CA ALA A 58 -6.32 -12.03 -13.33
C ALA A 58 -6.08 -10.54 -13.60
N ALA A 59 -7.13 -9.79 -13.96
CA ALA A 59 -7.06 -8.35 -14.17
C ALA A 59 -6.71 -7.59 -12.87
N LEU A 60 -7.34 -7.93 -11.74
CA LEU A 60 -7.01 -7.37 -10.43
C LEU A 60 -5.52 -7.55 -10.11
N ARG A 61 -5.03 -8.78 -10.21
CA ARG A 61 -3.63 -9.14 -9.90
C ARG A 61 -2.66 -8.39 -10.79
N HIS A 62 -2.96 -8.29 -12.08
CA HIS A 62 -2.17 -7.50 -13.03
C HIS A 62 -2.10 -6.01 -12.62
N GLU A 63 -3.22 -5.40 -12.25
CA GLU A 63 -3.26 -4.01 -11.81
C GLU A 63 -2.43 -3.79 -10.54
N VAL A 64 -2.51 -4.71 -9.57
CA VAL A 64 -1.74 -4.64 -8.33
C VAL A 64 -0.24 -4.84 -8.58
N VAL A 65 0.14 -5.79 -9.44
CA VAL A 65 1.55 -5.99 -9.83
C VAL A 65 2.12 -4.76 -10.53
N ALA A 66 1.35 -4.15 -11.45
CA ALA A 66 1.77 -2.96 -12.18
C ALA A 66 1.85 -1.69 -11.31
N ALA A 67 1.22 -1.67 -10.14
CA ALA A 67 1.25 -0.53 -9.24
C ALA A 67 2.50 -0.53 -8.35
N ASP A 68 3.09 0.64 -8.14
CA ASP A 68 4.17 0.86 -7.16
C ASP A 68 3.65 0.94 -5.73
N ALA A 69 2.37 1.34 -5.56
CA ALA A 69 1.72 1.47 -4.25
C ALA A 69 0.19 1.35 -4.36
N LEU A 70 -0.45 1.10 -3.22
CA LEU A 70 -1.91 0.98 -3.08
C LEU A 70 -2.46 2.04 -2.13
N LEU A 71 -3.58 2.67 -2.51
CA LEU A 71 -4.33 3.57 -1.64
C LEU A 71 -5.76 3.06 -1.50
N PHE A 72 -6.15 2.76 -0.27
CA PHE A 72 -7.49 2.28 0.06
C PHE A 72 -8.36 3.39 0.64
N SER A 73 -9.65 3.38 0.32
CA SER A 73 -10.67 4.12 1.07
C SER A 73 -11.92 3.25 1.18
N THR A 74 -12.40 3.00 2.41
CA THR A 74 -13.44 2.01 2.65
C THR A 74 -14.44 2.47 3.71
N PRO A 75 -15.74 2.22 3.52
CA PRO A 75 -16.71 2.32 4.60
C PRO A 75 -16.52 1.17 5.60
N GLU A 76 -17.14 1.32 6.76
CA GLU A 76 -17.33 0.24 7.72
C GLU A 76 -18.75 -0.35 7.59
N TYR A 77 -18.84 -1.67 7.51
CA TYR A 77 -20.10 -2.41 7.55
C TYR A 77 -20.03 -3.48 8.63
N ALA A 78 -21.02 -3.49 9.51
CA ALA A 78 -21.08 -4.44 10.63
C ALA A 78 -19.79 -4.49 11.46
N GLY A 79 -19.14 -3.33 11.71
CA GLY A 79 -17.92 -3.23 12.50
C GLY A 79 -16.66 -3.76 11.80
N SER A 80 -16.67 -3.92 10.47
CA SER A 80 -15.55 -4.48 9.72
C SER A 80 -15.50 -3.95 8.29
N LEU A 81 -14.57 -4.47 7.49
CA LEU A 81 -14.51 -4.24 6.04
C LEU A 81 -15.79 -4.72 5.36
N PRO A 82 -16.23 -4.05 4.27
CA PRO A 82 -17.18 -4.63 3.35
C PRO A 82 -16.70 -6.00 2.85
N GLY A 83 -17.61 -6.99 2.79
CA GLY A 83 -17.27 -8.34 2.33
C GLY A 83 -16.61 -8.35 0.95
N SER A 84 -17.01 -7.46 0.04
CA SER A 84 -16.39 -7.32 -1.29
C SER A 84 -14.92 -6.89 -1.22
N LEU A 85 -14.57 -5.97 -0.32
CA LEU A 85 -13.17 -5.56 -0.15
C LEU A 85 -12.37 -6.66 0.55
N LYS A 86 -12.96 -7.34 1.54
CA LYS A 86 -12.30 -8.49 2.18
C LYS A 86 -12.01 -9.59 1.15
N ASN A 87 -12.97 -9.89 0.27
CA ASN A 87 -12.82 -10.85 -0.82
C ASN A 87 -11.67 -10.47 -1.78
N LEU A 88 -11.57 -9.19 -2.15
CA LEU A 88 -10.44 -8.70 -2.95
C LEU A 88 -9.10 -8.95 -2.25
N LEU A 89 -9.02 -8.65 -0.95
CA LEU A 89 -7.79 -8.84 -0.18
C LEU A 89 -7.42 -10.33 -0.06
N ASP A 90 -8.40 -11.24 0.06
CA ASP A 90 -8.17 -12.68 0.11
C ASP A 90 -7.51 -13.17 -1.20
N TRP A 91 -7.99 -12.73 -2.36
CA TRP A 91 -7.38 -13.03 -3.66
C TRP A 91 -5.92 -12.54 -3.75
N LEU A 92 -5.61 -11.36 -3.19
CA LEU A 92 -4.26 -10.78 -3.25
C LEU A 92 -3.30 -11.40 -2.23
N VAL A 93 -3.80 -11.79 -1.06
CA VAL A 93 -2.99 -12.47 -0.02
C VAL A 93 -2.59 -13.86 -0.51
N ASP A 94 -3.54 -14.63 -1.07
CA ASP A 94 -3.27 -15.97 -1.63
C ASP A 94 -2.24 -15.92 -2.77
N GLY A 95 -2.28 -14.88 -3.57
CA GLY A 95 -1.39 -14.70 -4.70
C GLY A 95 -0.02 -14.10 -4.41
N GLY A 96 0.15 -13.46 -3.24
CA GLY A 96 1.41 -12.83 -2.85
C GLY A 96 1.68 -11.47 -3.48
N GLU A 97 0.72 -10.84 -4.20
CA GLU A 97 0.93 -9.54 -4.85
C GLU A 97 1.09 -8.38 -3.86
N LEU A 98 0.73 -8.60 -2.61
CA LEU A 98 0.89 -7.61 -1.54
C LEU A 98 2.30 -7.60 -0.93
N ASP A 99 3.12 -8.64 -1.17
CA ASP A 99 4.44 -8.74 -0.52
C ASP A 99 5.33 -7.54 -0.81
N GLY A 100 5.73 -6.86 0.27
CA GLY A 100 6.52 -5.63 0.24
C GLY A 100 5.83 -4.44 -0.44
N LYS A 101 4.56 -4.57 -0.88
CA LYS A 101 3.81 -3.51 -1.57
C LYS A 101 3.48 -2.37 -0.62
N PRO A 102 3.93 -1.13 -0.89
CA PRO A 102 3.54 0.03 -0.11
C PRO A 102 2.03 0.27 -0.17
N ALA A 103 1.41 0.45 0.98
CA ALA A 103 -0.02 0.68 1.09
C ALA A 103 -0.35 1.77 2.11
N ALA A 104 -1.41 2.53 1.87
CA ALA A 104 -1.98 3.47 2.82
C ALA A 104 -3.50 3.50 2.70
N TRP A 105 -4.15 4.23 3.61
CA TRP A 105 -5.59 4.42 3.57
C TRP A 105 -5.97 5.90 3.74
N LEU A 106 -7.10 6.26 3.15
CA LEU A 106 -7.79 7.53 3.28
C LEU A 106 -9.15 7.29 3.93
N SER A 107 -9.33 7.75 5.17
CA SER A 107 -10.63 7.77 5.84
C SER A 107 -11.33 9.11 5.59
N VAL A 108 -12.61 9.05 5.21
CA VAL A 108 -13.46 10.22 4.92
C VAL A 108 -14.57 10.41 5.94
N VAL A 109 -14.54 9.64 7.03
CA VAL A 109 -15.55 9.69 8.09
C VAL A 109 -14.94 10.16 9.41
N ALA A 110 -15.81 10.60 10.33
CA ALA A 110 -15.37 11.04 11.66
C ALA A 110 -14.72 9.89 12.45
N PRO A 111 -13.80 10.20 13.38
CA PRO A 111 -13.27 9.20 14.31
C PRO A 111 -14.38 8.40 15.00
N GLY A 112 -14.15 7.11 15.23
CA GLY A 112 -15.14 6.20 15.83
C GLY A 112 -16.15 5.61 14.83
N LYS A 113 -16.01 5.88 13.52
CA LYS A 113 -16.98 5.44 12.50
C LYS A 113 -16.43 4.41 11.51
N ASP A 114 -15.13 4.08 11.58
CA ASP A 114 -14.47 3.13 10.67
C ASP A 114 -13.28 2.40 11.32
N GLU A 115 -13.17 2.42 12.64
CA GLU A 115 -12.04 1.80 13.35
C GLU A 115 -11.98 0.28 13.12
N GLY A 116 -13.12 -0.40 13.10
CA GLY A 116 -13.19 -1.84 12.84
C GLY A 116 -12.79 -2.17 11.41
N ALA A 117 -13.21 -1.36 10.43
CA ALA A 117 -12.81 -1.53 9.05
C ALA A 117 -11.30 -1.29 8.86
N LEU A 118 -10.75 -0.21 9.45
CA LEU A 118 -9.32 0.09 9.36
C LEU A 118 -8.46 -0.95 10.07
N ALA A 119 -8.89 -1.45 11.23
CA ALA A 119 -8.20 -2.53 11.94
C ALA A 119 -8.18 -3.81 11.10
N THR A 120 -9.31 -4.19 10.49
CA THR A 120 -9.38 -5.36 9.60
C THR A 120 -8.53 -5.17 8.35
N LEU A 121 -8.56 -3.97 7.74
CA LEU A 121 -7.69 -3.64 6.59
C LEU A 121 -6.22 -3.80 6.94
N GLN A 122 -5.80 -3.23 8.06
CA GLN A 122 -4.42 -3.32 8.53
C GLN A 122 -4.00 -4.78 8.74
N THR A 123 -4.82 -5.58 9.42
CA THR A 123 -4.57 -7.02 9.65
C THR A 123 -4.41 -7.77 8.33
N ALA A 124 -5.29 -7.54 7.35
CA ALA A 124 -5.21 -8.21 6.05
C ALA A 124 -3.94 -7.80 5.27
N LEU A 125 -3.58 -6.51 5.29
CA LEU A 125 -2.36 -6.01 4.66
C LEU A 125 -1.10 -6.59 5.31
N GLU A 126 -1.07 -6.69 6.64
CA GLU A 126 0.03 -7.31 7.39
C GLU A 126 0.17 -8.81 7.07
N HIS A 127 -0.93 -9.56 6.95
CA HIS A 127 -0.91 -10.97 6.52
C HIS A 127 -0.39 -11.13 5.10
N GLY A 128 -0.69 -10.20 4.20
CA GLY A 128 -0.15 -10.14 2.86
C GLY A 128 1.28 -9.59 2.78
N SER A 129 1.93 -9.31 3.92
CA SER A 129 3.27 -8.71 3.99
C SER A 129 3.37 -7.34 3.31
N ALA A 130 2.27 -6.61 3.17
CA ALA A 130 2.28 -5.25 2.64
C ALA A 130 2.92 -4.27 3.62
N ARG A 131 3.59 -3.28 3.10
CA ARG A 131 4.24 -2.24 3.89
C ARG A 131 3.31 -1.03 4.08
N VAL A 132 2.61 -0.97 5.20
CA VAL A 132 1.72 0.16 5.51
C VAL A 132 2.54 1.43 5.79
N LEU A 133 2.35 2.45 4.97
CA LEU A 133 2.98 3.76 5.10
C LEU A 133 2.13 4.65 6.00
N ARG A 134 2.36 4.59 7.31
CA ARG A 134 1.57 5.34 8.31
C ARG A 134 1.57 6.85 8.08
N SER A 135 2.67 7.41 7.55
CA SER A 135 2.77 8.83 7.18
C SER A 135 1.88 9.24 6.02
N ALA A 136 1.39 8.28 5.24
CA ALA A 136 0.44 8.48 4.15
C ALA A 136 -0.98 8.03 4.51
N CYS A 137 -1.23 7.59 5.74
CA CYS A 137 -2.56 7.26 6.22
C CYS A 137 -3.19 8.52 6.81
N ILE A 138 -4.29 8.99 6.23
CA ILE A 138 -4.94 10.24 6.64
C ILE A 138 -6.43 10.06 6.89
N ARG A 139 -6.98 10.90 7.77
CA ARG A 139 -8.41 11.00 8.04
C ARG A 139 -8.90 12.43 7.84
N ILE A 140 -9.88 12.59 6.97
CA ILE A 140 -10.53 13.89 6.71
C ILE A 140 -12.03 13.64 6.62
N PRO A 141 -12.80 13.92 7.67
CA PRO A 141 -14.24 13.81 7.62
C PRO A 141 -14.83 14.74 6.56
N LEU A 142 -15.60 14.17 5.67
CA LEU A 142 -16.24 14.85 4.54
C LEU A 142 -17.76 14.68 4.58
N SER A 143 -18.49 15.55 3.85
CA SER A 143 -19.91 15.43 3.60
C SER A 143 -20.17 15.11 2.13
N LEU A 144 -21.25 14.36 1.83
CA LEU A 144 -21.70 14.12 0.46
C LEU A 144 -22.07 15.41 -0.29
N GLU A 145 -22.45 16.47 0.44
CA GLU A 145 -22.75 17.77 -0.14
C GLU A 145 -21.55 18.47 -0.79
N THR A 146 -20.33 18.02 -0.44
CA THR A 146 -19.10 18.56 -1.04
C THR A 146 -18.71 17.85 -2.34
N VAL A 147 -19.49 16.86 -2.77
CA VAL A 147 -19.23 16.11 -4.02
C VAL A 147 -19.95 16.79 -5.19
N ASP A 148 -19.20 17.17 -6.20
CA ASP A 148 -19.73 17.78 -7.42
C ASP A 148 -20.43 16.74 -8.33
N VAL A 149 -21.01 17.23 -9.43
CA VAL A 149 -21.71 16.39 -10.44
C VAL A 149 -20.77 15.43 -11.18
N GLN A 150 -19.46 15.65 -11.13
CA GLN A 150 -18.43 14.78 -11.71
C GLN A 150 -17.93 13.73 -10.72
N GLY A 151 -18.42 13.77 -9.48
CA GLY A 151 -17.99 12.88 -8.40
C GLY A 151 -16.64 13.26 -7.80
N ILE A 152 -16.27 14.52 -7.85
CA ILE A 152 -15.05 15.10 -7.24
C ILE A 152 -15.45 15.85 -5.98
N VAL A 153 -14.64 15.75 -4.95
CA VAL A 153 -14.85 16.44 -3.66
C VAL A 153 -14.28 17.85 -3.73
N GLU A 154 -15.12 18.86 -3.52
CA GLU A 154 -14.73 20.27 -3.46
C GLU A 154 -14.44 20.71 -2.02
N ASP A 155 -13.41 20.11 -1.40
CA ASP A 155 -12.93 20.49 -0.05
C ASP A 155 -11.44 20.81 -0.11
N PRO A 156 -11.03 22.08 0.14
CA PRO A 156 -9.61 22.46 0.11
C PRO A 156 -8.73 21.71 1.10
N ARG A 157 -9.30 21.25 2.24
CA ARG A 157 -8.57 20.47 3.24
C ARG A 157 -8.19 19.11 2.66
N LEU A 158 -9.12 18.48 1.92
CA LEU A 158 -8.85 17.21 1.23
C LEU A 158 -7.77 17.41 0.17
N HIS A 159 -7.86 18.46 -0.66
CA HIS A 159 -6.90 18.72 -1.73
C HIS A 159 -5.48 18.86 -1.19
N LEU A 160 -5.30 19.63 -0.12
CA LEU A 160 -3.98 19.80 0.53
C LEU A 160 -3.47 18.48 1.10
N ALA A 161 -4.30 17.76 1.84
CA ALA A 161 -3.92 16.49 2.45
C ALA A 161 -3.60 15.40 1.42
N LEU A 162 -4.31 15.37 0.27
CA LEU A 162 -3.99 14.46 -0.82
C LEU A 162 -2.64 14.75 -1.45
N GLN A 163 -2.29 16.03 -1.62
CA GLN A 163 -0.97 16.41 -2.12
C GLN A 163 0.14 15.93 -1.17
N ASP A 164 -0.03 16.15 0.13
CA ASP A 164 0.95 15.71 1.14
C ASP A 164 1.06 14.19 1.20
N MET A 165 -0.07 13.49 1.15
CA MET A 165 -0.10 12.02 1.12
C MET A 165 0.61 11.45 -0.11
N LEU A 166 0.32 11.97 -1.31
CA LEU A 166 0.94 11.51 -2.54
C LEU A 166 2.44 11.82 -2.57
N ARG A 167 2.88 12.94 -2.00
CA ARG A 167 4.31 13.23 -1.77
C ARG A 167 4.95 12.25 -0.80
N ALA A 168 4.27 11.86 0.28
CA ALA A 168 4.76 10.86 1.22
C ALA A 168 4.95 9.49 0.53
N PHE A 169 4.04 9.10 -0.38
CA PHE A 169 4.22 7.91 -1.21
C PHE A 169 5.46 8.01 -2.09
N THR A 170 5.58 9.06 -2.90
CA THR A 170 6.71 9.22 -3.84
C THR A 170 8.04 9.25 -3.10
N TRP A 171 8.13 9.96 -1.99
CA TRP A 171 9.32 10.00 -1.15
C TRP A 171 9.68 8.62 -0.59
N SER A 172 8.72 7.91 0.00
CA SER A 172 8.94 6.57 0.56
C SER A 172 9.40 5.55 -0.50
N LEU A 173 8.85 5.64 -1.71
CA LEU A 173 9.26 4.80 -2.84
C LEU A 173 10.65 5.16 -3.33
N ALA A 174 11.01 6.45 -3.39
CA ALA A 174 12.34 6.90 -3.77
C ALA A 174 13.40 6.39 -2.79
N VAL A 175 13.16 6.52 -1.49
CA VAL A 175 14.05 6.01 -0.43
C VAL A 175 14.22 4.49 -0.54
N ALA A 176 13.14 3.74 -0.77
CA ALA A 176 13.21 2.29 -0.90
C ALA A 176 13.96 1.86 -2.17
N ARG A 177 13.82 2.59 -3.28
CA ARG A 177 14.56 2.33 -4.52
C ARG A 177 16.05 2.61 -4.34
N GLU A 178 16.41 3.67 -3.64
CA GLU A 178 17.81 4.01 -3.36
C GLU A 178 18.45 2.97 -2.43
N ALA A 179 17.78 2.55 -1.37
CA ALA A 179 18.25 1.51 -0.47
C ALA A 179 18.52 0.16 -1.20
N ARG A 180 17.72 -0.17 -2.21
CA ARG A 180 17.93 -1.37 -3.05
C ARG A 180 19.11 -1.24 -4.03
N ARG A 181 19.51 -0.01 -4.38
CA ARG A 181 20.65 0.25 -5.27
C ARG A 181 21.98 0.19 -4.54
N GLN A 182 21.98 0.39 -3.22
CA GLN A 182 23.22 0.31 -2.44
C GLN A 182 23.60 -1.16 -2.26
N PRO A 183 24.83 -1.58 -2.64
CA PRO A 183 25.26 -2.95 -2.47
C PRO A 183 25.29 -3.33 -0.98
N SER A 184 24.71 -4.46 -0.64
CA SER A 184 24.62 -4.96 0.75
C SER A 184 25.97 -5.16 1.45
N TRP A 185 27.07 -5.29 0.70
CA TRP A 185 28.43 -5.45 1.24
C TRP A 185 28.97 -4.18 1.91
N GLN A 186 28.48 -2.98 1.58
CA GLN A 186 28.90 -1.75 2.26
C GLN A 186 28.43 -1.67 3.72
N ALA A 187 27.38 -2.40 4.08
CA ALA A 187 26.91 -2.48 5.46
C ALA A 187 27.79 -3.35 6.37
N TYR A 188 28.63 -4.21 5.79
CA TYR A 188 29.48 -5.12 6.54
C TYR A 188 30.92 -4.64 6.77
N SER A 189 31.36 -3.60 6.08
CA SER A 189 32.78 -3.15 6.12
C SER A 189 33.14 -2.36 7.38
N SER A 190 32.19 -2.00 8.25
CA SER A 190 32.46 -1.12 9.41
C SER A 190 32.33 -1.78 10.78
N VAL A 191 31.94 -3.06 10.88
CA VAL A 191 31.53 -3.62 12.17
C VAL A 191 32.51 -4.66 12.75
N TYR A 192 33.42 -5.23 11.96
CA TYR A 192 34.44 -6.14 12.51
C TYR A 192 35.83 -5.83 11.96
N PRO A 193 36.77 -5.33 12.79
CA PRO A 193 38.19 -5.33 12.44
C PRO A 193 38.63 -6.79 12.27
N VAL A 194 39.11 -7.12 11.10
CA VAL A 194 39.78 -8.42 10.87
C VAL A 194 41.05 -8.42 11.72
N VAL A 195 40.99 -9.09 12.86
CA VAL A 195 42.21 -9.37 13.65
C VAL A 195 42.99 -10.42 12.88
N LEU A 196 43.96 -9.99 12.11
CA LEU A 196 44.96 -10.89 11.54
C LEU A 196 45.71 -11.52 12.72
N ARG A 197 45.45 -12.80 13.03
CA ARG A 197 46.32 -13.60 13.89
C ARG A 197 47.67 -13.67 13.19
N SER A 198 48.64 -12.95 13.71
CA SER A 198 50.02 -13.18 13.37
C SER A 198 50.43 -14.58 13.89
N ASP A 199 50.73 -15.48 12.95
CA ASP A 199 51.34 -16.77 13.27
C ASP A 199 52.65 -16.52 14.00
N ARG A 200 52.67 -16.76 15.32
CA ARG A 200 53.91 -16.97 16.05
C ARG A 200 54.34 -18.43 15.85
N ARG A 201 54.91 -18.68 14.69
CA ARG A 201 55.84 -19.80 14.56
C ARG A 201 57.22 -19.20 14.48
N SER A 202 57.95 -19.30 15.55
CA SER A 202 59.37 -19.56 15.54
C SER A 202 59.93 -19.43 16.98
N LEU A 203 60.80 -20.32 17.21
CA LEU A 203 61.79 -20.38 18.27
C LEU A 203 61.41 -21.35 19.39
N GLY A 204 62.07 -22.43 19.31
CA GLY A 204 63.14 -22.77 20.15
C GLY A 204 63.68 -24.15 19.89
N ARG A 205 64.67 -24.25 19.11
CA ARG A 205 65.63 -25.34 19.19
C ARG A 205 66.98 -24.74 19.56
N GLY A 206 67.44 -25.09 20.66
CA GLY A 206 68.82 -25.16 21.14
C GLY A 206 68.77 -26.20 22.24
N GLY A 207 69.48 -27.22 22.24
CA GLY A 207 70.83 -27.59 21.89
C GLY A 207 71.45 -28.16 23.16
N SER A 208 71.98 -29.32 22.99
CA SER A 208 72.86 -30.06 23.89
C SER A 208 72.18 -31.01 24.87
#